data_5d2927c01d97b446a3a904f28afc00df
#
_entry.id   5d2927c01d97b446a3a904f28afc00df
#
_cell.length_a   1.000
_cell.length_b   1.000
_cell.length_c   1.000
_cell.angle_alpha   90.00
_cell.angle_beta   90.00
_cell.angle_gamma   90.00
#
_symmetry.space_group_name_H-M   'P 1'
#
loop_
_entity.id
_entity.type
_entity.pdbx_description
1 polymer ?
#
loop_
_entity_poly.entity_id
_entity_poly.type
_entity_poly.pdbx_seq_one_letter_code
_entity_poly.pdbx_strand_id
1 'polypeptide(L)'
;MTDNTVHYYNHLLEVTQQALVRIRKKIYSIGTLRLCWVILTLTVLYFLWGYNTGIIIGTIIAGIACFLGMMRIHDRFFARKSFLEAKISICKKELQLKRYDFEGIDTGKEYIDPTHDFSNDLDIFGKKSLFAYLNRSASIIGQQKLVEWITHPLTDPDKIRNRQQAVEELSLLTELRIDFLANGITSRESKTDAQIISELSNDSPIYVSKWLHIILSFIPWIFGILILMWIFVVGTGNYILFLFLTCFCYATILSGRVSRTQNKLNEGLKSLNTYAGLIEQLEKSEFSSSLLQNIRTDLHTEGIPVSSRIKQLGKYLRNLDQRYNAIGFAILNGFFLWDFKQLAAIEKWIRNNGKFLPGWIETIARFDALCSLATFRFNHPEYTFPVLNDNDNPVMKATELGHPLIEPERCVCNPVKMLQRPSFLVITGANMAGKSTYLRTIGINHLLACIGAPVCAKEMQLSPCKLFTSLRTTDSLSDQESYFFAELKRLKQIIDRLESGEKLFIILDEILKGTNSTDKQKGSLALVQKLVKLNAAGVIATHDLLLGSLAEKWPDTIENFRFEADINDNELSFSYKLQPGVAQNMNACFLMGKMGIIPKE
;
A
#
# COMPACT_ATOMS: atom_id res chain seq x y z
N MET A 1 1.04 1.06 -28.56
CA MET A 1 0.96 1.95 -27.35
C MET A 1 1.65 1.36 -26.12
N THR A 2 1.64 0.05 -25.93
CA THR A 2 2.40 -0.65 -24.86
C THR A 2 3.92 -0.43 -24.93
N ASP A 3 4.44 -0.10 -26.08
CA ASP A 3 5.87 0.15 -26.32
C ASP A 3 6.39 1.42 -25.62
N ASN A 4 5.54 2.44 -25.47
CA ASN A 4 5.93 3.73 -24.90
C ASN A 4 6.24 3.66 -23.39
N THR A 5 5.50 2.86 -22.60
CA THR A 5 5.75 2.67 -21.15
C THR A 5 6.99 1.83 -20.90
N VAL A 6 7.22 0.79 -21.70
CA VAL A 6 8.44 -0.03 -21.64
C VAL A 6 9.65 0.81 -22.00
N HIS A 7 9.56 1.65 -23.06
CA HIS A 7 10.62 2.59 -23.42
C HIS A 7 10.92 3.58 -22.30
N TYR A 8 9.88 4.13 -21.65
CA TYR A 8 10.03 5.03 -20.52
C TYR A 8 10.83 4.40 -19.36
N TYR A 9 10.44 3.20 -18.93
CA TYR A 9 11.13 2.52 -17.83
C TYR A 9 12.56 2.10 -18.19
N ASN A 10 12.82 1.68 -19.42
CA ASN A 10 14.18 1.36 -19.88
C ASN A 10 15.07 2.61 -19.92
N HIS A 11 14.56 3.72 -20.44
CA HIS A 11 15.28 5.00 -20.45
C HIS A 11 15.58 5.48 -19.02
N LEU A 12 14.58 5.46 -18.13
CA LEU A 12 14.77 5.85 -16.73
C LEU A 12 15.77 4.94 -16.01
N LEU A 13 15.74 3.62 -16.31
CA LEU A 13 16.69 2.65 -15.78
C LEU A 13 18.11 2.99 -16.19
N GLU A 14 18.34 3.26 -17.47
CA GLU A 14 19.66 3.61 -18.01
C GLU A 14 20.21 4.89 -17.37
N VAL A 15 19.43 5.98 -17.37
CA VAL A 15 19.81 7.27 -16.77
C VAL A 15 20.14 7.11 -15.28
N THR A 16 19.31 6.32 -14.56
CA THR A 16 19.51 6.09 -13.12
C THR A 16 20.75 5.23 -12.85
N GLN A 17 21.04 4.24 -13.67
CA GLN A 17 22.27 3.42 -13.57
C GLN A 17 23.52 4.26 -13.80
N GLN A 18 23.53 5.13 -14.81
CA GLN A 18 24.65 6.06 -15.05
C GLN A 18 24.85 7.00 -13.87
N ALA A 19 23.77 7.55 -13.30
CA ALA A 19 23.84 8.38 -12.10
C ALA A 19 24.40 7.60 -10.90
N LEU A 20 24.00 6.35 -10.72
CA LEU A 20 24.50 5.47 -9.65
C LEU A 20 26.02 5.24 -9.77
N VAL A 21 26.52 4.97 -10.96
CA VAL A 21 27.98 4.81 -11.20
C VAL A 21 28.74 6.07 -10.80
N ARG A 22 28.22 7.26 -11.16
CA ARG A 22 28.84 8.55 -10.78
C ARG A 22 28.85 8.75 -9.26
N ILE A 23 27.76 8.41 -8.58
CA ILE A 23 27.67 8.51 -7.10
C ILE A 23 28.62 7.51 -6.42
N ARG A 24 28.71 6.27 -6.89
CA ARG A 24 29.67 5.28 -6.36
C ARG A 24 31.12 5.77 -6.44
N LYS A 25 31.51 6.39 -7.57
CA LYS A 25 32.86 7.00 -7.71
C LYS A 25 33.07 8.11 -6.68
N LYS A 26 32.07 8.99 -6.45
CA LYS A 26 32.15 10.06 -5.44
C LYS A 26 32.29 9.51 -4.01
N ILE A 27 31.53 8.46 -3.68
CA ILE A 27 31.61 7.78 -2.37
C ILE A 27 33.02 7.22 -2.15
N TYR A 28 33.59 6.55 -3.16
CA TYR A 28 34.94 6.02 -3.10
C TYR A 28 35.98 7.13 -2.90
N SER A 29 35.92 8.21 -3.69
CA SER A 29 36.84 9.35 -3.59
C SER A 29 36.79 10.02 -2.21
N ILE A 30 35.58 10.19 -1.63
CA ILE A 30 35.47 10.77 -0.28
C ILE A 30 36.00 9.80 0.78
N GLY A 31 35.79 8.50 0.62
CA GLY A 31 36.37 7.49 1.50
C GLY A 31 37.90 7.56 1.54
N THR A 32 38.52 7.65 0.35
CA THR A 32 39.98 7.82 0.21
C THR A 32 40.46 9.15 0.80
N LEU A 33 39.74 10.25 0.50
CA LEU A 33 40.05 11.57 1.05
C LEU A 33 40.02 11.59 2.59
N ARG A 34 39.05 10.92 3.21
CA ARG A 34 38.95 10.80 4.67
C ARG A 34 40.16 10.06 5.24
N LEU A 35 40.59 8.96 4.60
CA LEU A 35 41.76 8.23 5.03
C LEU A 35 43.01 9.10 4.94
N CYS A 36 43.23 9.78 3.80
CA CYS A 36 44.34 10.71 3.61
C CYS A 36 44.32 11.84 4.65
N TRP A 37 43.12 12.37 4.99
CA TRP A 37 42.98 13.42 6.00
C TRP A 37 43.39 12.95 7.40
N VAL A 38 43.01 11.74 7.79
CA VAL A 38 43.40 11.15 9.08
C VAL A 38 44.94 11.00 9.13
N ILE A 39 45.54 10.42 8.08
CA ILE A 39 47.00 10.26 7.99
C ILE A 39 47.68 11.64 8.04
N LEU A 40 47.21 12.63 7.31
CA LEU A 40 47.73 13.98 7.34
C LEU A 40 47.68 14.61 8.74
N THR A 41 46.50 14.48 9.39
CA THR A 41 46.32 15.01 10.77
C THR A 41 47.29 14.38 11.74
N LEU A 42 47.49 13.06 11.68
CA LEU A 42 48.42 12.33 12.52
C LEU A 42 49.87 12.73 12.25
N THR A 43 50.21 12.91 10.98
CA THR A 43 51.57 13.37 10.56
C THR A 43 51.84 14.77 11.09
N VAL A 44 50.89 15.69 10.97
CA VAL A 44 51.02 17.06 11.51
C VAL A 44 51.19 17.04 13.02
N LEU A 45 50.41 16.24 13.73
CA LEU A 45 50.51 16.09 15.18
C LEU A 45 51.88 15.51 15.59
N TYR A 46 52.43 14.57 14.82
CA TYR A 46 53.78 14.04 15.06
C TYR A 46 54.85 15.11 14.98
N PHE A 47 54.81 15.99 13.96
CA PHE A 47 55.78 17.10 13.82
C PHE A 47 55.55 18.23 14.83
N LEU A 48 54.34 18.39 15.35
CA LEU A 48 54.01 19.36 16.40
C LEU A 48 54.31 18.84 17.82
N TRP A 49 54.79 17.59 17.97
CA TRP A 49 55.12 17.01 19.25
C TRP A 49 56.26 17.78 19.92
N GLY A 50 55.96 18.36 21.08
CA GLY A 50 56.91 19.21 21.83
C GLY A 50 56.71 20.73 21.64
N TYR A 51 55.81 21.17 20.78
CA TYR A 51 55.40 22.56 20.67
C TYR A 51 54.30 22.94 21.70
N ASN A 52 53.86 24.20 21.62
CA ASN A 52 52.82 24.73 22.52
C ASN A 52 51.55 23.86 22.53
N THR A 53 51.12 23.45 23.73
CA THR A 53 49.93 22.58 23.95
C THR A 53 48.65 23.13 23.28
N GLY A 54 48.50 24.48 23.23
CA GLY A 54 47.37 25.12 22.57
C GLY A 54 47.29 24.86 21.07
N ILE A 55 48.46 24.82 20.37
CA ILE A 55 48.55 24.53 18.92
C ILE A 55 48.16 23.06 18.67
N ILE A 56 48.62 22.14 19.51
CA ILE A 56 48.29 20.70 19.41
C ILE A 56 46.80 20.51 19.56
N ILE A 57 46.17 21.09 20.59
CA ILE A 57 44.74 21.01 20.85
C ILE A 57 43.95 21.62 19.67
N GLY A 58 44.35 22.80 19.17
CA GLY A 58 43.74 23.45 18.01
C GLY A 58 43.77 22.57 16.75
N THR A 59 44.90 21.90 16.49
CA THR A 59 45.07 20.99 15.34
C THR A 59 44.15 19.75 15.48
N ILE A 60 44.04 19.17 16.68
CA ILE A 60 43.12 18.05 16.94
C ILE A 60 41.67 18.47 16.68
N ILE A 61 41.24 19.59 17.23
CA ILE A 61 39.86 20.10 17.06
C ILE A 61 39.58 20.38 15.56
N ALA A 62 40.47 21.03 14.83
CA ALA A 62 40.33 21.29 13.39
C ALA A 62 40.29 19.97 12.58
N GLY A 63 41.15 19.02 12.90
CA GLY A 63 41.19 17.69 12.31
C GLY A 63 39.85 16.92 12.46
N ILE A 64 39.33 16.90 13.67
CA ILE A 64 38.05 16.26 14.00
C ILE A 64 36.89 17.00 13.31
N ALA A 65 36.87 18.33 13.34
CA ALA A 65 35.79 19.10 12.71
C ALA A 65 35.71 18.86 11.19
N CYS A 66 36.86 18.84 10.51
CA CYS A 66 36.92 18.55 9.08
C CYS A 66 36.51 17.08 8.79
N PHE A 67 36.95 16.12 9.59
CA PHE A 67 36.56 14.71 9.47
C PHE A 67 35.04 14.53 9.62
N LEU A 68 34.42 15.16 10.62
CA LEU A 68 32.97 15.14 10.82
C LEU A 68 32.22 15.81 9.65
N GLY A 69 32.77 16.89 9.09
CA GLY A 69 32.25 17.51 7.88
C GLY A 69 32.22 16.55 6.68
N MET A 70 33.34 15.87 6.43
CA MET A 70 33.44 14.86 5.36
C MET A 70 32.53 13.66 5.62
N MET A 71 32.31 13.25 6.86
CA MET A 71 31.40 12.19 7.24
C MET A 71 29.94 12.54 6.88
N ARG A 72 29.50 13.77 7.18
CA ARG A 72 28.15 14.25 6.80
C ARG A 72 27.95 14.28 5.28
N ILE A 73 28.98 14.66 4.52
CA ILE A 73 28.93 14.65 3.05
C ILE A 73 28.83 13.21 2.54
N HIS A 74 29.61 12.31 3.12
CA HIS A 74 29.60 10.89 2.78
C HIS A 74 28.22 10.25 3.00
N ASP A 75 27.57 10.53 4.15
CA ASP A 75 26.23 10.04 4.47
C ASP A 75 25.18 10.53 3.47
N ARG A 76 25.29 11.79 3.01
CA ARG A 76 24.40 12.31 1.95
C ARG A 76 24.54 11.55 0.63
N PHE A 77 25.77 11.17 0.25
CA PHE A 77 25.98 10.37 -0.95
C PHE A 77 25.49 8.93 -0.79
N PHE A 78 25.58 8.33 0.40
CA PHE A 78 24.98 7.03 0.68
C PHE A 78 23.46 7.07 0.60
N ALA A 79 22.82 8.08 1.18
CA ALA A 79 21.37 8.27 1.06
C ALA A 79 20.96 8.42 -0.43
N ARG A 80 21.72 9.21 -1.22
CA ARG A 80 21.46 9.34 -2.66
C ARG A 80 21.69 8.04 -3.42
N LYS A 81 22.69 7.23 -3.05
CA LYS A 81 22.93 5.91 -3.62
C LYS A 81 21.73 5.00 -3.36
N SER A 82 21.26 4.87 -2.11
CA SER A 82 20.10 4.03 -1.76
C SER A 82 18.86 4.45 -2.51
N PHE A 83 18.62 5.75 -2.65
CA PHE A 83 17.50 6.28 -3.44
C PHE A 83 17.57 5.88 -4.92
N LEU A 84 18.77 5.95 -5.56
CA LEU A 84 18.95 5.53 -6.96
C LEU A 84 18.79 4.00 -7.11
N GLU A 85 19.29 3.22 -6.16
CA GLU A 85 19.11 1.76 -6.14
C GLU A 85 17.62 1.37 -6.00
N ALA A 86 16.84 2.11 -5.18
CA ALA A 86 15.40 1.94 -5.10
C ALA A 86 14.70 2.27 -6.43
N LYS A 87 15.05 3.38 -7.10
CA LYS A 87 14.53 3.69 -8.45
C LYS A 87 14.80 2.58 -9.47
N ILE A 88 16.02 2.06 -9.47
CA ILE A 88 16.40 0.91 -10.34
C ILE A 88 15.53 -0.31 -10.04
N SER A 89 15.31 -0.62 -8.76
CA SER A 89 14.45 -1.73 -8.34
C SER A 89 13.01 -1.54 -8.81
N ILE A 90 12.46 -0.33 -8.69
CA ILE A 90 11.12 0.01 -9.18
C ILE A 90 11.02 -0.22 -10.68
N CYS A 91 11.94 0.34 -11.48
CA CYS A 91 11.92 0.17 -12.93
C CYS A 91 11.98 -1.32 -13.35
N LYS A 92 12.85 -2.11 -12.70
CA LYS A 92 12.96 -3.55 -12.97
C LYS A 92 11.66 -4.28 -12.63
N LYS A 93 11.04 -3.97 -11.49
CA LYS A 93 9.77 -4.55 -11.07
C LYS A 93 8.64 -4.23 -12.06
N GLU A 94 8.56 -2.98 -12.54
CA GLU A 94 7.55 -2.62 -13.54
C GLU A 94 7.76 -3.33 -14.88
N LEU A 95 9.01 -3.43 -15.35
CA LEU A 95 9.34 -4.17 -16.58
C LEU A 95 9.06 -5.68 -16.44
N GLN A 96 9.27 -6.26 -15.25
CA GLN A 96 8.95 -7.64 -14.93
C GLN A 96 7.43 -7.89 -14.99
N LEU A 97 6.63 -7.03 -14.34
CA LEU A 97 5.17 -7.16 -14.33
C LEU A 97 4.53 -6.90 -15.70
N LYS A 98 5.14 -6.06 -16.54
CA LYS A 98 4.73 -5.89 -17.94
C LYS A 98 4.86 -7.18 -18.76
N ARG A 99 5.72 -8.11 -18.35
CA ARG A 99 5.86 -9.45 -18.95
C ARG A 99 5.00 -10.50 -18.24
N TYR A 100 4.07 -10.08 -17.36
CA TYR A 100 3.25 -10.99 -16.54
C TYR A 100 4.08 -11.97 -15.69
N ASP A 101 5.30 -11.58 -15.35
CA ASP A 101 6.15 -12.32 -14.42
C ASP A 101 5.94 -11.80 -12.99
N PHE A 102 5.42 -12.67 -12.12
CA PHE A 102 5.07 -12.37 -10.74
C PHE A 102 6.08 -12.96 -9.73
N GLU A 103 7.24 -13.43 -10.19
CA GLU A 103 8.23 -13.99 -9.28
C GLU A 103 8.77 -12.94 -8.30
N GLY A 104 8.79 -13.25 -7.01
CA GLY A 104 9.27 -12.34 -5.97
C GLY A 104 8.38 -11.11 -5.70
N ILE A 105 7.18 -11.03 -6.30
CA ILE A 105 6.21 -9.97 -6.06
C ILE A 105 5.42 -10.30 -4.78
N ASP A 106 5.12 -9.26 -4.01
CA ASP A 106 4.27 -9.38 -2.82
C ASP A 106 2.87 -9.86 -3.20
N THR A 107 2.48 -11.00 -2.67
CA THR A 107 1.23 -11.68 -3.01
C THR A 107 0.05 -11.29 -2.14
N GLY A 108 0.27 -10.59 -1.03
CA GLY A 108 -0.77 -10.28 -0.04
C GLY A 108 -1.42 -11.54 0.57
N LYS A 109 -0.67 -12.65 0.67
CA LYS A 109 -1.20 -13.93 1.16
C LYS A 109 -1.80 -13.83 2.57
N GLU A 110 -1.29 -12.92 3.39
CA GLU A 110 -1.79 -12.63 4.74
C GLU A 110 -3.19 -12.03 4.76
N TYR A 111 -3.71 -11.54 3.64
CA TYR A 111 -5.04 -10.94 3.51
C TYR A 111 -6.08 -11.90 2.92
N ILE A 112 -5.73 -13.17 2.71
CA ILE A 112 -6.67 -14.17 2.21
C ILE A 112 -7.69 -14.45 3.30
N ASP A 113 -8.96 -14.16 3.01
CA ASP A 113 -10.11 -14.47 3.84
C ASP A 113 -11.12 -15.29 3.02
N PRO A 114 -11.27 -16.59 3.30
CA PRO A 114 -12.22 -17.45 2.60
C PRO A 114 -13.69 -17.07 2.81
N THR A 115 -14.00 -16.33 3.88
CA THR A 115 -15.37 -15.91 4.22
C THR A 115 -15.79 -14.62 3.55
N HIS A 116 -14.84 -13.89 2.98
CA HIS A 116 -15.11 -12.61 2.31
C HIS A 116 -16.07 -12.76 1.12
N ASP A 117 -16.87 -11.73 0.86
CA ASP A 117 -17.93 -11.73 -0.16
C ASP A 117 -17.46 -12.12 -1.58
N PHE A 118 -16.21 -11.80 -1.96
CA PHE A 118 -15.71 -12.03 -3.33
C PHE A 118 -14.19 -12.25 -3.45
N SER A 119 -13.39 -11.88 -2.43
CA SER A 119 -11.94 -11.79 -2.61
C SER A 119 -11.27 -13.14 -2.90
N ASN A 120 -11.77 -14.21 -2.28
CA ASN A 120 -11.25 -15.56 -2.50
C ASN A 120 -11.66 -16.12 -3.87
N ASP A 121 -12.89 -15.87 -4.29
CA ASP A 121 -13.43 -16.36 -5.57
C ASP A 121 -12.78 -15.70 -6.79
N LEU A 122 -12.45 -14.42 -6.68
CA LEU A 122 -11.84 -13.64 -7.73
C LEU A 122 -10.30 -13.66 -7.73
N ASP A 123 -9.68 -14.48 -6.88
CA ASP A 123 -8.22 -14.53 -6.75
C ASP A 123 -7.59 -13.14 -6.50
N ILE A 124 -8.21 -12.36 -5.59
CA ILE A 124 -7.75 -10.99 -5.30
C ILE A 124 -6.39 -11.00 -4.61
N PHE A 125 -6.13 -11.97 -3.74
CA PHE A 125 -4.86 -12.16 -3.03
C PHE A 125 -4.25 -13.52 -3.38
N GLY A 126 -2.94 -13.63 -3.24
CA GLY A 126 -2.19 -14.85 -3.54
C GLY A 126 -1.30 -14.72 -4.77
N LYS A 127 -0.81 -15.86 -5.28
CA LYS A 127 0.08 -15.89 -6.46
C LYS A 127 -0.66 -15.43 -7.72
N LYS A 128 -0.02 -14.56 -8.51
CA LYS A 128 -0.58 -14.00 -9.76
C LYS A 128 -1.97 -13.35 -9.54
N SER A 129 -2.16 -12.69 -8.40
CA SER A 129 -3.41 -12.08 -7.99
C SER A 129 -3.55 -10.64 -8.46
N LEU A 130 -4.78 -10.09 -8.36
CA LEU A 130 -5.03 -8.69 -8.66
C LEU A 130 -4.23 -7.77 -7.73
N PHE A 131 -4.14 -8.10 -6.43
CA PHE A 131 -3.34 -7.35 -5.47
C PHE A 131 -1.85 -7.31 -5.87
N ALA A 132 -1.27 -8.46 -6.21
CA ALA A 132 0.13 -8.52 -6.67
C ALA A 132 0.38 -7.64 -7.91
N TYR A 133 -0.63 -7.51 -8.76
CA TYR A 133 -0.57 -6.69 -9.97
C TYR A 133 -0.79 -5.21 -9.71
N LEU A 134 -1.57 -4.83 -8.68
CA LEU A 134 -1.87 -3.45 -8.32
C LEU A 134 -0.89 -2.85 -7.31
N ASN A 135 -0.40 -3.64 -6.34
CA ASN A 135 0.33 -3.11 -5.18
C ASN A 135 1.68 -2.49 -5.56
N ARG A 136 1.76 -1.18 -5.43
CA ARG A 136 2.96 -0.35 -5.57
C ARG A 136 3.16 0.54 -4.34
N SER A 137 2.67 0.08 -3.17
CA SER A 137 2.75 0.87 -1.96
C SER A 137 4.19 1.04 -1.49
N ALA A 138 4.56 2.25 -1.15
CA ALA A 138 5.84 2.62 -0.57
C ALA A 138 5.93 2.24 0.91
N SER A 139 4.79 2.21 1.60
CA SER A 139 4.66 1.99 3.04
C SER A 139 3.69 0.85 3.37
N ILE A 140 3.81 0.30 4.57
CA ILE A 140 2.87 -0.72 5.06
C ILE A 140 1.46 -0.14 5.25
N ILE A 141 1.36 1.11 5.72
CA ILE A 141 0.06 1.78 5.90
C ILE A 141 -0.65 2.03 4.56
N GLY A 142 0.10 2.38 3.52
CA GLY A 142 -0.44 2.52 2.16
C GLY A 142 -0.90 1.19 1.59
N GLN A 143 -0.15 0.12 1.83
CA GLN A 143 -0.55 -1.23 1.46
C GLN A 143 -1.85 -1.66 2.15
N GLN A 144 -1.96 -1.42 3.46
CA GLN A 144 -3.18 -1.71 4.22
C GLN A 144 -4.38 -0.90 3.71
N LYS A 145 -4.17 0.37 3.34
CA LYS A 145 -5.20 1.22 2.75
C LYS A 145 -5.64 0.73 1.36
N LEU A 146 -4.72 0.26 0.54
CA LEU A 146 -5.05 -0.37 -0.75
C LEU A 146 -5.87 -1.65 -0.55
N VAL A 147 -5.48 -2.50 0.42
CA VAL A 147 -6.25 -3.70 0.80
C VAL A 147 -7.66 -3.33 1.27
N GLU A 148 -7.79 -2.32 2.14
CA GLU A 148 -9.08 -1.81 2.58
C GLU A 148 -9.96 -1.37 1.40
N TRP A 149 -9.40 -0.64 0.42
CA TRP A 149 -10.15 -0.22 -0.76
C TRP A 149 -10.58 -1.38 -1.64
N ILE A 150 -9.75 -2.41 -1.77
CA ILE A 150 -10.05 -3.60 -2.54
C ILE A 150 -11.12 -4.45 -1.85
N THR A 151 -11.04 -4.62 -0.54
CA THR A 151 -12.00 -5.43 0.23
C THR A 151 -13.31 -4.70 0.52
N HIS A 152 -13.27 -3.37 0.61
CA HIS A 152 -14.43 -2.52 0.87
C HIS A 152 -14.56 -1.45 -0.24
N PRO A 153 -14.92 -1.86 -1.47
CA PRO A 153 -15.05 -0.94 -2.59
C PRO A 153 -16.18 0.07 -2.38
N LEU A 154 -16.02 1.24 -3.00
CA LEU A 154 -17.01 2.31 -2.92
C LEU A 154 -18.26 1.96 -3.74
N THR A 155 -19.40 2.42 -3.25
CA THR A 155 -20.70 2.36 -3.98
C THR A 155 -21.26 3.75 -4.30
N ASP A 156 -20.59 4.80 -3.84
CA ASP A 156 -20.96 6.19 -4.09
C ASP A 156 -20.27 6.68 -5.38
N PRO A 157 -21.03 7.01 -6.45
CA PRO A 157 -20.48 7.41 -7.74
C PRO A 157 -19.60 8.66 -7.65
N ASP A 158 -19.94 9.64 -6.79
CA ASP A 158 -19.19 10.89 -6.67
C ASP A 158 -17.81 10.66 -6.04
N LYS A 159 -17.76 9.83 -5.01
CA LYS A 159 -16.49 9.46 -4.38
C LYS A 159 -15.59 8.69 -5.34
N ILE A 160 -16.18 7.81 -6.17
CA ILE A 160 -15.43 7.07 -7.18
C ILE A 160 -14.92 8.02 -8.26
N ARG A 161 -15.76 8.94 -8.79
CA ARG A 161 -15.37 9.97 -9.79
C ARG A 161 -14.20 10.82 -9.27
N ASN A 162 -14.28 11.29 -8.03
CA ASN A 162 -13.19 12.06 -7.41
C ASN A 162 -11.89 11.24 -7.33
N ARG A 163 -11.99 9.93 -7.05
CA ARG A 163 -10.82 9.05 -7.03
C ARG A 163 -10.27 8.81 -8.42
N GLN A 164 -11.11 8.61 -9.43
CA GLN A 164 -10.70 8.47 -10.84
C GLN A 164 -9.91 9.71 -11.30
N GLN A 165 -10.41 10.92 -11.02
CA GLN A 165 -9.71 12.17 -11.34
C GLN A 165 -8.33 12.26 -10.69
N ALA A 166 -8.22 11.89 -9.40
CA ALA A 166 -6.96 11.86 -8.69
C ALA A 166 -5.98 10.81 -9.27
N VAL A 167 -6.48 9.63 -9.62
CA VAL A 167 -5.69 8.57 -10.24
C VAL A 167 -5.19 8.99 -11.62
N GLU A 168 -6.05 9.63 -12.44
CA GLU A 168 -5.66 10.14 -13.76
C GLU A 168 -4.57 11.22 -13.64
N GLU A 169 -4.77 12.23 -12.79
CA GLU A 169 -3.78 13.28 -12.54
C GLU A 169 -2.44 12.70 -12.08
N LEU A 170 -2.46 11.82 -11.07
CA LEU A 170 -1.24 11.18 -10.58
C LEU A 170 -0.59 10.27 -11.63
N SER A 171 -1.35 9.69 -12.55
CA SER A 171 -0.78 8.85 -13.61
C SER A 171 0.18 9.65 -14.50
N LEU A 172 -0.09 10.93 -14.71
CA LEU A 172 0.75 11.85 -15.48
C LEU A 172 1.97 12.35 -14.69
N LEU A 173 1.88 12.41 -13.36
CA LEU A 173 2.95 12.86 -12.46
C LEU A 173 3.94 11.72 -12.13
N THR A 174 4.53 11.12 -13.16
CA THR A 174 5.33 9.88 -13.04
C THR A 174 6.56 10.06 -12.17
N GLU A 175 7.27 11.19 -12.29
CA GLU A 175 8.45 11.47 -11.46
C GLU A 175 8.09 11.57 -9.98
N LEU A 176 7.00 12.29 -9.67
CA LEU A 176 6.50 12.41 -8.29
C LEU A 176 6.22 11.04 -7.67
N ARG A 177 5.51 10.18 -8.40
CA ARG A 177 5.16 8.82 -7.91
C ARG A 177 6.40 7.95 -7.70
N ILE A 178 7.33 7.93 -8.67
CA ILE A 178 8.55 7.12 -8.58
C ILE A 178 9.44 7.63 -7.46
N ASP A 179 9.55 8.93 -7.27
CA ASP A 179 10.34 9.53 -6.19
C ASP A 179 9.71 9.25 -4.81
N PHE A 180 8.39 9.33 -4.72
CA PHE A 180 7.65 8.93 -3.53
C PHE A 180 7.90 7.46 -3.17
N LEU A 181 7.73 6.55 -4.13
CA LEU A 181 8.00 5.12 -3.96
C LEU A 181 9.46 4.86 -3.55
N ALA A 182 10.43 5.48 -4.23
CA ALA A 182 11.85 5.29 -3.95
C ALA A 182 12.21 5.75 -2.53
N ASN A 183 11.67 6.89 -2.08
CA ASN A 183 11.85 7.39 -0.72
C ASN A 183 11.22 6.43 0.31
N GLY A 184 10.02 5.92 0.05
CA GLY A 184 9.35 4.98 0.94
C GLY A 184 10.08 3.64 1.06
N ILE A 185 10.56 3.07 -0.05
CA ILE A 185 11.29 1.79 -0.05
C ILE A 185 12.61 1.89 0.73
N THR A 186 13.35 3.02 0.59
CA THR A 186 14.61 3.22 1.33
C THR A 186 14.43 3.31 2.82
N SER A 187 13.22 3.53 3.27
CA SER A 187 12.88 3.82 4.65
C SER A 187 11.95 2.78 5.28
N ARG A 188 11.62 1.71 4.54
CA ARG A 188 10.64 0.70 4.95
C ARG A 188 11.08 -0.01 6.23
N GLU A 189 10.33 0.19 7.30
CA GLU A 189 10.52 -0.45 8.61
C GLU A 189 9.35 -1.39 8.99
N SER A 190 9.39 -2.00 10.16
CA SER A 190 8.58 -3.17 10.55
C SER A 190 7.08 -2.91 10.74
N LYS A 191 6.29 -4.01 10.77
CA LYS A 191 4.81 -4.04 10.94
C LYS A 191 4.29 -3.41 12.26
N THR A 192 5.16 -3.08 13.19
CA THR A 192 4.83 -2.59 14.54
C THR A 192 4.46 -1.09 14.59
N ASP A 193 4.73 -0.36 13.51
CA ASP A 193 4.71 1.11 13.51
C ASP A 193 3.33 1.72 13.73
N ALA A 194 2.28 1.15 13.13
CA ALA A 194 0.92 1.68 13.25
C ALA A 194 0.35 1.54 14.67
N GLN A 195 0.70 0.46 15.38
CA GLN A 195 0.26 0.23 16.75
C GLN A 195 0.91 1.22 17.72
N ILE A 196 2.23 1.45 17.58
CA ILE A 196 2.97 2.39 18.44
C ILE A 196 2.49 3.82 18.24
N ILE A 197 2.13 4.20 17.01
CA ILE A 197 1.60 5.52 16.71
C ILE A 197 0.21 5.70 17.33
N SER A 198 -0.63 4.67 17.34
CA SER A 198 -1.94 4.72 18.00
C SER A 198 -1.82 4.84 19.52
N GLU A 199 -0.85 4.19 20.14
CA GLU A 199 -0.54 4.34 21.56
C GLU A 199 -0.07 5.76 21.90
N LEU A 200 0.76 6.36 21.03
CA LEU A 200 1.23 7.74 21.20
C LEU A 200 0.12 8.79 21.04
N SER A 201 -0.95 8.47 20.34
CA SER A 201 -2.08 9.39 20.14
C SER A 201 -3.02 9.43 21.35
N ASN A 202 -3.14 8.33 22.10
CA ASN A 202 -4.14 8.14 23.16
C ASN A 202 -3.64 8.53 24.55
N ASP A 203 -2.35 8.35 24.84
CA ASP A 203 -1.77 8.68 26.13
C ASP A 203 -0.56 9.62 25.98
N SER A 204 -0.62 10.79 26.59
CA SER A 204 0.56 11.62 26.82
C SER A 204 1.25 11.16 28.12
N PRO A 205 2.18 10.20 28.08
CA PRO A 205 2.84 9.74 29.29
C PRO A 205 3.65 10.90 29.88
N ILE A 206 3.50 11.14 31.18
CA ILE A 206 4.28 12.16 31.89
C ILE A 206 5.68 11.60 32.15
N TYR A 207 6.62 11.92 31.27
CA TYR A 207 8.04 11.52 31.41
C TYR A 207 8.80 12.46 32.36
N VAL A 208 8.36 13.71 32.44
CA VAL A 208 9.04 14.77 33.19
C VAL A 208 8.04 15.48 34.11
N SER A 209 8.31 15.48 35.42
CA SER A 209 7.46 16.18 36.38
C SER A 209 7.48 17.69 36.16
N LYS A 210 6.38 18.39 36.55
CA LYS A 210 6.28 19.86 36.43
C LYS A 210 7.43 20.59 37.14
N TRP A 211 7.84 20.09 38.30
CA TRP A 211 8.98 20.64 39.06
C TRP A 211 10.30 20.50 38.32
N LEU A 212 10.51 19.36 37.66
CA LEU A 212 11.73 19.14 36.88
C LEU A 212 11.81 20.07 35.67
N HIS A 213 10.68 20.40 35.02
CA HIS A 213 10.66 21.41 33.97
C HIS A 213 11.17 22.78 34.43
N ILE A 214 10.80 23.20 35.64
CA ILE A 214 11.26 24.46 36.23
C ILE A 214 12.77 24.37 36.46
N ILE A 215 13.25 23.31 37.12
CA ILE A 215 14.67 23.10 37.40
C ILE A 215 15.49 23.08 36.11
N LEU A 216 15.07 22.35 35.08
CA LEU A 216 15.73 22.27 33.78
C LEU A 216 15.93 23.65 33.11
N SER A 217 15.01 24.59 33.36
CA SER A 217 15.11 25.94 32.81
C SER A 217 16.16 26.80 33.52
N PHE A 218 16.39 26.57 34.80
CA PHE A 218 17.32 27.37 35.62
C PHE A 218 18.75 26.82 35.68
N ILE A 219 18.99 25.53 35.52
CA ILE A 219 20.32 24.90 35.61
C ILE A 219 21.37 25.62 34.72
N PRO A 220 21.14 25.92 33.44
CA PRO A 220 22.14 26.58 32.62
C PRO A 220 22.52 27.98 33.15
N TRP A 221 21.52 28.70 33.72
CA TRP A 221 21.77 30.01 34.32
C TRP A 221 22.58 29.93 35.59
N ILE A 222 22.33 28.92 36.45
CA ILE A 222 23.11 28.67 37.66
C ILE A 222 24.54 28.38 37.28
N PHE A 223 24.82 27.50 36.30
CA PHE A 223 26.18 27.29 35.80
C PHE A 223 26.81 28.55 35.24
N GLY A 224 26.08 29.35 34.46
CA GLY A 224 26.54 30.63 33.93
C GLY A 224 26.98 31.59 35.02
N ILE A 225 26.20 31.72 36.09
CA ILE A 225 26.52 32.56 37.26
C ILE A 225 27.75 32.01 37.99
N LEU A 226 27.82 30.70 38.25
CA LEU A 226 28.93 30.09 38.92
C LEU A 226 30.25 30.21 38.13
N ILE A 227 30.21 30.10 36.81
CA ILE A 227 31.36 30.30 35.94
C ILE A 227 31.81 31.76 35.98
N LEU A 228 30.87 32.70 35.94
CA LEU A 228 31.18 34.13 36.05
C LEU A 228 31.80 34.45 37.40
N MET A 229 31.25 33.91 38.49
CA MET A 229 31.86 34.06 39.84
C MET A 229 33.24 33.44 39.92
N TRP A 230 33.50 32.31 39.24
CA TRP A 230 34.81 31.65 39.24
C TRP A 230 35.89 32.52 38.55
N ILE A 231 35.52 33.32 37.57
CA ILE A 231 36.48 34.26 36.93
C ILE A 231 36.93 35.36 37.89
N PHE A 232 36.05 35.79 38.80
CA PHE A 232 36.31 36.90 39.70
C PHE A 232 36.65 36.52 41.13
N VAL A 233 36.29 35.30 41.59
CA VAL A 233 36.45 34.83 42.97
C VAL A 233 37.13 33.49 43.00
N VAL A 234 38.31 33.43 43.61
CA VAL A 234 39.08 32.20 43.80
C VAL A 234 38.32 31.26 44.74
N GLY A 235 38.24 29.97 44.38
CA GLY A 235 37.62 28.92 45.21
C GLY A 235 36.20 28.49 44.79
N THR A 236 35.54 29.22 43.90
CA THR A 236 34.16 28.87 43.43
C THR A 236 34.12 27.68 42.46
N GLY A 237 35.26 27.20 41.96
CA GLY A 237 35.36 26.02 41.09
C GLY A 237 34.78 24.73 41.72
N ASN A 238 34.91 24.60 43.07
CA ASN A 238 34.34 23.45 43.77
C ASN A 238 32.80 23.38 43.70
N TYR A 239 32.11 24.52 43.67
CA TYR A 239 30.65 24.56 43.52
C TYR A 239 30.21 24.15 42.12
N ILE A 240 30.99 24.53 41.08
CA ILE A 240 30.76 24.11 39.69
C ILE A 240 30.91 22.58 39.62
N LEU A 241 32.00 22.03 40.17
CA LEU A 241 32.23 20.58 40.21
C LEU A 241 31.11 19.84 40.97
N PHE A 242 30.74 20.34 42.14
CA PHE A 242 29.67 19.73 42.94
C PHE A 242 28.33 19.72 42.19
N LEU A 243 27.93 20.83 41.59
CA LEU A 243 26.69 20.89 40.79
C LEU A 243 26.75 19.96 39.59
N PHE A 244 27.90 19.92 38.87
CA PHE A 244 28.13 19.00 37.75
C PHE A 244 27.98 17.54 38.18
N LEU A 245 28.62 17.15 39.25
CA LEU A 245 28.53 15.77 39.76
C LEU A 245 27.10 15.42 40.19
N THR A 246 26.40 16.35 40.83
CA THR A 246 25.01 16.15 41.23
C THR A 246 24.09 15.93 40.01
N CYS A 247 24.19 16.76 38.98
CA CYS A 247 23.45 16.60 37.74
C CYS A 247 23.79 15.31 37.01
N PHE A 248 25.10 14.96 36.95
CA PHE A 248 25.60 13.74 36.31
C PHE A 248 25.12 12.48 37.04
N CYS A 249 25.19 12.43 38.37
CA CYS A 249 24.68 11.32 39.17
C CYS A 249 23.16 11.16 39.02
N TYR A 250 22.40 12.26 39.03
CA TYR A 250 20.98 12.23 38.83
C TYR A 250 20.62 11.66 37.45
N ALA A 251 21.29 12.11 36.38
CA ALA A 251 21.09 11.61 35.05
C ALA A 251 21.46 10.12 34.91
N THR A 252 22.54 9.68 35.58
CA THR A 252 23.00 8.29 35.56
C THR A 252 22.01 7.36 36.29
N ILE A 253 21.51 7.74 37.48
CA ILE A 253 20.53 6.96 38.24
C ILE A 253 19.26 6.73 37.41
N LEU A 254 18.78 7.76 36.69
CA LEU A 254 17.57 7.68 35.90
C LEU A 254 17.78 7.25 34.43
N SER A 255 19.03 7.02 34.04
CA SER A 255 19.42 6.61 32.67
C SER A 255 18.61 5.40 32.16
N GLY A 256 18.37 4.40 33.01
CA GLY A 256 17.60 3.21 32.65
C GLY A 256 16.12 3.52 32.30
N ARG A 257 15.50 4.49 33.01
CA ARG A 257 14.13 4.93 32.69
C ARG A 257 14.09 5.67 31.35
N VAL A 258 15.03 6.60 31.15
CA VAL A 258 15.15 7.36 29.91
C VAL A 258 15.39 6.43 28.72
N SER A 259 16.26 5.41 28.86
CA SER A 259 16.50 4.42 27.79
C SER A 259 15.25 3.63 27.44
N ARG A 260 14.49 3.16 28.43
CA ARG A 260 13.23 2.42 28.15
C ARG A 260 12.23 3.29 27.43
N THR A 261 12.07 4.55 27.85
CA THR A 261 11.19 5.52 27.19
C THR A 261 11.66 5.80 25.76
N GLN A 262 12.97 6.03 25.58
CA GLN A 262 13.57 6.26 24.28
C GLN A 262 13.36 5.09 23.32
N ASN A 263 13.55 3.84 23.78
CA ASN A 263 13.36 2.67 22.94
C ASN A 263 11.91 2.53 22.48
N LYS A 264 10.93 2.71 23.38
CA LYS A 264 9.52 2.74 23.01
C LYS A 264 9.20 3.83 21.98
N LEU A 265 9.74 5.03 22.17
CA LEU A 265 9.54 6.15 21.25
C LEU A 265 10.29 5.95 19.91
N ASN A 266 11.50 5.39 19.94
CA ASN A 266 12.30 5.22 18.73
C ASN A 266 11.66 4.27 17.73
N GLU A 267 11.02 3.20 18.17
CA GLU A 267 10.34 2.26 17.29
C GLU A 267 9.22 2.95 16.48
N GLY A 268 8.33 3.71 17.15
CA GLY A 268 7.22 4.38 16.45
C GLY A 268 7.60 5.69 15.74
N LEU A 269 8.59 6.40 16.27
CA LEU A 269 8.93 7.74 15.77
C LEU A 269 10.01 7.74 14.67
N LYS A 270 10.76 6.65 14.50
CA LYS A 270 11.64 6.47 13.33
C LYS A 270 10.83 6.44 12.04
N SER A 271 9.71 5.72 12.04
CA SER A 271 8.79 5.66 10.92
C SER A 271 8.20 7.01 10.57
N LEU A 272 7.83 7.83 11.57
CA LEU A 272 7.36 9.20 11.33
C LEU A 272 8.42 10.08 10.64
N ASN A 273 9.70 9.94 10.98
CA ASN A 273 10.77 10.67 10.30
C ASN A 273 10.90 10.30 8.83
N THR A 274 10.68 9.03 8.51
CA THR A 274 10.59 8.53 7.13
C THR A 274 9.48 9.21 6.37
N TYR A 275 8.29 9.27 6.98
CA TYR A 275 7.14 9.94 6.38
C TYR A 275 7.36 11.45 6.21
N ALA A 276 8.21 12.09 7.02
CA ALA A 276 8.49 13.52 6.87
C ALA A 276 9.02 13.91 5.48
N GLY A 277 9.85 13.07 4.88
CA GLY A 277 10.34 13.27 3.51
C GLY A 277 9.25 13.12 2.46
N LEU A 278 8.39 12.12 2.63
CA LEU A 278 7.24 11.87 1.75
C LEU A 278 6.22 13.02 1.84
N ILE A 279 5.90 13.45 3.07
CA ILE A 279 4.99 14.56 3.34
C ILE A 279 5.51 15.86 2.72
N GLU A 280 6.81 16.17 2.90
CA GLU A 280 7.41 17.39 2.32
C GLU A 280 7.30 17.43 0.80
N GLN A 281 7.42 16.28 0.14
CA GLN A 281 7.24 16.17 -1.30
C GLN A 281 5.80 16.50 -1.70
N LEU A 282 4.80 16.01 -0.94
CA LEU A 282 3.38 16.27 -1.18
C LEU A 282 2.99 17.74 -0.91
N GLU A 283 3.49 18.31 0.18
CA GLU A 283 3.24 19.72 0.54
C GLU A 283 3.70 20.70 -0.55
N LYS A 284 4.79 20.35 -1.26
CA LYS A 284 5.37 21.16 -2.33
C LYS A 284 4.72 20.95 -3.69
N SER A 285 3.95 19.87 -3.85
CA SER A 285 3.29 19.55 -5.12
C SER A 285 2.01 20.37 -5.29
N GLU A 286 1.71 20.73 -6.53
CA GLU A 286 0.45 21.37 -6.91
C GLU A 286 -0.45 20.33 -7.56
N PHE A 287 -1.73 20.32 -7.16
CA PHE A 287 -2.71 19.38 -7.63
C PHE A 287 -3.96 20.09 -8.14
N SER A 288 -4.59 19.52 -9.18
CA SER A 288 -5.80 20.05 -9.80
C SER A 288 -7.06 19.35 -9.27
N SER A 289 -7.01 18.03 -9.02
CA SER A 289 -8.16 17.26 -8.54
C SER A 289 -8.49 17.58 -7.09
N SER A 290 -9.79 17.64 -6.77
CA SER A 290 -10.30 17.98 -5.44
C SER A 290 -9.78 17.04 -4.35
N LEU A 291 -9.69 15.74 -4.65
CA LEU A 291 -9.19 14.75 -3.68
C LEU A 291 -7.72 14.98 -3.32
N LEU A 292 -6.87 15.28 -4.29
CA LEU A 292 -5.44 15.54 -4.05
C LEU A 292 -5.21 16.90 -3.38
N GLN A 293 -6.04 17.91 -3.70
CA GLN A 293 -6.02 19.20 -2.99
C GLN A 293 -6.40 19.03 -1.53
N ASN A 294 -7.42 18.22 -1.23
CA ASN A 294 -7.81 17.89 0.15
C ASN A 294 -6.68 17.17 0.89
N ILE A 295 -6.03 16.17 0.27
CA ILE A 295 -4.86 15.49 0.82
C ILE A 295 -3.74 16.50 1.16
N ARG A 296 -3.44 17.44 0.25
CA ARG A 296 -2.45 18.49 0.52
C ARG A 296 -2.87 19.41 1.66
N THR A 297 -4.14 19.79 1.73
CA THR A 297 -4.68 20.65 2.80
C THR A 297 -4.62 19.96 4.16
N ASP A 298 -4.94 18.67 4.23
CA ASP A 298 -4.86 17.84 5.45
C ASP A 298 -3.43 17.75 6.00
N LEU A 299 -2.41 17.95 5.14
CA LEU A 299 -0.99 18.03 5.53
C LEU A 299 -0.56 19.42 6.02
N HIS A 300 -1.49 20.36 6.20
CA HIS A 300 -1.25 21.65 6.83
C HIS A 300 -2.13 21.79 8.08
N THR A 301 -1.53 21.66 9.25
CA THR A 301 -2.25 21.78 10.52
C THR A 301 -1.98 23.15 11.12
N GLU A 302 -3.02 23.96 11.32
CA GLU A 302 -2.92 25.33 11.85
C GLU A 302 -1.97 26.23 11.03
N GLY A 303 -1.94 26.06 9.71
CA GLY A 303 -1.07 26.80 8.80
C GLY A 303 0.40 26.41 8.82
N ILE A 304 0.80 25.40 9.61
CA ILE A 304 2.18 24.91 9.67
C ILE A 304 2.27 23.58 8.93
N PRO A 305 3.24 23.40 8.01
CA PRO A 305 3.48 22.14 7.33
C PRO A 305 3.76 20.99 8.30
N VAL A 306 3.10 19.87 8.11
CA VAL A 306 3.23 18.65 8.96
C VAL A 306 4.66 18.10 8.90
N SER A 307 5.30 18.17 7.72
CA SER A 307 6.71 17.77 7.56
C SER A 307 7.64 18.53 8.50
N SER A 308 7.41 19.82 8.71
CA SER A 308 8.18 20.65 9.64
C SER A 308 8.00 20.19 11.09
N ARG A 309 6.76 19.89 11.49
CA ARG A 309 6.45 19.38 12.84
C ARG A 309 7.12 18.02 13.08
N ILE A 310 7.07 17.12 12.12
CA ILE A 310 7.72 15.79 12.23
C ILE A 310 9.25 15.93 12.25
N LYS A 311 9.84 16.80 11.42
CA LYS A 311 11.28 17.08 11.44
C LYS A 311 11.75 17.63 12.78
N GLN A 312 10.91 18.45 13.44
CA GLN A 312 11.20 18.95 14.78
C GLN A 312 11.27 17.80 15.80
N LEU A 313 10.33 16.86 15.76
CA LEU A 313 10.36 15.67 16.59
C LEU A 313 11.63 14.84 16.34
N GLY A 314 11.94 14.58 15.07
CA GLY A 314 13.16 13.88 14.68
C GLY A 314 14.44 14.57 15.16
N LYS A 315 14.45 15.91 15.25
CA LYS A 315 15.56 16.64 15.86
C LYS A 315 15.70 16.34 17.35
N TYR A 316 14.59 16.33 18.10
CA TYR A 316 14.62 16.01 19.53
C TYR A 316 15.13 14.59 19.80
N LEU A 317 14.69 13.61 18.98
CA LEU A 317 15.15 12.22 19.09
C LEU A 317 16.63 12.10 18.78
N ARG A 318 17.12 12.67 17.68
CA ARG A 318 18.56 12.69 17.37
C ARG A 318 19.40 13.37 18.44
N ASN A 319 18.87 14.41 19.07
CA ASN A 319 19.51 15.07 20.20
C ASN A 319 19.60 14.15 21.42
N LEU A 320 18.58 13.32 21.65
CA LEU A 320 18.56 12.33 22.71
C LEU A 320 19.55 11.19 22.43
N ASP A 321 19.80 10.83 21.16
CA ASP A 321 20.79 9.81 20.78
C ASP A 321 22.25 10.18 21.15
N GLN A 322 22.53 11.47 21.43
CA GLN A 322 23.87 11.90 21.89
C GLN A 322 24.29 11.22 23.19
N ARG A 323 23.35 10.69 23.97
CA ARG A 323 23.63 9.93 25.20
C ARG A 323 24.41 8.64 24.99
N TYR A 324 24.38 8.06 23.76
CA TYR A 324 25.17 6.87 23.43
C TYR A 324 26.67 7.15 23.28
N ASN A 325 27.07 8.43 23.21
CA ASN A 325 28.47 8.85 23.31
C ASN A 325 28.80 9.16 24.78
N ALA A 326 29.67 8.38 25.39
CA ALA A 326 29.99 8.52 26.81
C ALA A 326 30.46 9.93 27.21
N ILE A 327 31.30 10.56 26.37
CA ILE A 327 31.78 11.93 26.60
C ILE A 327 30.64 12.92 26.45
N GLY A 328 29.84 12.76 25.36
CA GLY A 328 28.65 13.58 25.11
C GLY A 328 27.65 13.45 26.26
N PHE A 329 27.39 12.25 26.76
CA PHE A 329 26.51 12.00 27.90
C PHE A 329 27.02 12.73 29.17
N ALA A 330 28.29 12.60 29.50
CA ALA A 330 28.88 13.21 30.70
C ALA A 330 28.76 14.75 30.63
N ILE A 331 29.19 15.36 29.53
CA ILE A 331 29.18 16.81 29.39
C ILE A 331 27.75 17.36 29.31
N LEU A 332 26.92 16.80 28.43
CA LEU A 332 25.57 17.33 28.19
C LEU A 332 24.66 17.13 29.41
N ASN A 333 24.75 15.98 30.10
CA ASN A 333 23.92 15.76 31.27
C ASN A 333 24.50 16.40 32.53
N GLY A 334 25.83 16.45 32.66
CA GLY A 334 26.47 17.12 33.78
C GLY A 334 26.18 18.61 33.85
N PHE A 335 26.16 19.31 32.70
CA PHE A 335 25.90 20.75 32.68
C PHE A 335 24.46 21.14 32.41
N PHE A 336 23.66 20.32 31.67
CA PHE A 336 22.38 20.77 31.15
C PHE A 336 21.22 19.83 31.45
N LEU A 337 21.43 18.68 32.08
CA LEU A 337 20.44 17.60 32.20
C LEU A 337 19.76 17.32 30.84
N TRP A 338 20.57 17.21 29.79
CA TRP A 338 20.17 17.20 28.39
C TRP A 338 19.09 16.19 28.05
N ASP A 339 19.21 14.96 28.57
CA ASP A 339 18.25 13.88 28.32
C ASP A 339 16.84 14.29 28.77
N PHE A 340 16.71 14.89 29.95
CA PHE A 340 15.41 15.34 30.48
C PHE A 340 14.88 16.54 29.72
N LYS A 341 15.75 17.42 29.24
CA LYS A 341 15.35 18.55 28.38
C LYS A 341 14.79 18.07 27.05
N GLN A 342 15.41 17.04 26.43
CA GLN A 342 14.89 16.46 25.20
C GLN A 342 13.58 15.71 25.45
N LEU A 343 13.48 14.90 26.51
CA LEU A 343 12.22 14.23 26.88
C LEU A 343 11.09 15.23 27.14
N ALA A 344 11.34 16.31 27.83
CA ALA A 344 10.37 17.37 28.08
C ALA A 344 9.90 18.01 26.76
N ALA A 345 10.81 18.23 25.80
CA ALA A 345 10.49 18.75 24.48
C ALA A 345 9.65 17.76 23.67
N ILE A 346 9.97 16.46 23.72
CA ILE A 346 9.19 15.39 23.07
C ILE A 346 7.79 15.30 23.68
N GLU A 347 7.67 15.31 25.00
CA GLU A 347 6.38 15.28 25.69
C GLU A 347 5.50 16.49 25.29
N LYS A 348 6.08 17.69 25.27
CA LYS A 348 5.37 18.89 24.80
C LYS A 348 4.92 18.74 23.36
N TRP A 349 5.77 18.16 22.50
CA TRP A 349 5.43 17.94 21.10
C TRP A 349 4.27 16.94 20.96
N ILE A 350 4.30 15.81 21.69
CA ILE A 350 3.23 14.79 21.69
C ILE A 350 1.90 15.42 22.17
N ARG A 351 1.93 16.19 23.25
CA ARG A 351 0.74 16.86 23.78
C ARG A 351 0.10 17.81 22.76
N ASN A 352 0.92 18.52 21.98
CA ASN A 352 0.43 19.49 21.01
C ASN A 352 -0.01 18.84 19.67
N ASN A 353 0.61 17.74 19.28
CA ASN A 353 0.45 17.17 17.94
C ASN A 353 -0.16 15.75 17.95
N GLY A 354 -0.17 15.05 19.08
CA GLY A 354 -0.60 13.65 19.17
C GLY A 354 -1.99 13.40 18.60
N LYS A 355 -2.95 14.28 18.87
CA LYS A 355 -4.32 14.18 18.36
C LYS A 355 -4.44 14.25 16.82
N PHE A 356 -3.44 14.81 16.13
CA PHE A 356 -3.44 14.93 14.67
C PHE A 356 -2.74 13.77 13.98
N LEU A 357 -1.92 12.97 14.70
CA LEU A 357 -1.12 11.89 14.13
C LEU A 357 -1.94 10.88 13.32
N PRO A 358 -3.10 10.38 13.79
CA PRO A 358 -3.91 9.44 13.02
C PRO A 358 -4.36 10.02 11.68
N GLY A 359 -4.75 11.30 11.66
CA GLY A 359 -5.15 12.00 10.44
C GLY A 359 -4.00 12.13 9.44
N TRP A 360 -2.79 12.47 9.89
CA TRP A 360 -1.62 12.56 9.02
C TRP A 360 -1.25 11.21 8.40
N ILE A 361 -1.32 10.14 9.19
CA ILE A 361 -1.04 8.78 8.74
C ILE A 361 -2.07 8.32 7.70
N GLU A 362 -3.35 8.55 7.99
CA GLU A 362 -4.44 8.24 7.08
C GLU A 362 -4.27 8.98 5.73
N THR A 363 -3.89 10.26 5.77
CA THR A 363 -3.64 11.06 4.57
C THR A 363 -2.50 10.53 3.73
N ILE A 364 -1.38 10.11 4.37
CA ILE A 364 -0.26 9.47 3.68
C ILE A 364 -0.67 8.12 3.09
N ALA A 365 -1.39 7.30 3.86
CA ALA A 365 -1.86 6.00 3.42
C ALA A 365 -2.78 6.09 2.20
N ARG A 366 -3.69 7.08 2.17
CA ARG A 366 -4.54 7.37 1.00
C ARG A 366 -3.72 7.76 -0.22
N PHE A 367 -2.75 8.64 -0.07
CA PHE A 367 -1.90 9.05 -1.18
C PHE A 367 -1.08 7.88 -1.73
N ASP A 368 -0.51 7.07 -0.87
CA ASP A 368 0.27 5.88 -1.24
C ASP A 368 -0.58 4.85 -2.00
N ALA A 369 -1.80 4.59 -1.54
CA ALA A 369 -2.76 3.74 -2.24
C ALA A 369 -3.15 4.33 -3.62
N LEU A 370 -3.35 5.65 -3.73
CA LEU A 370 -3.59 6.33 -5.02
C LEU A 370 -2.41 6.18 -5.97
N CYS A 371 -1.16 6.21 -5.47
CA CYS A 371 0.03 5.97 -6.28
C CYS A 371 0.04 4.57 -6.91
N SER A 372 -0.47 3.56 -6.20
CA SER A 372 -0.62 2.21 -6.75
C SER A 372 -1.59 2.18 -7.92
N LEU A 373 -2.79 2.75 -7.76
CA LEU A 373 -3.79 2.83 -8.84
C LEU A 373 -3.32 3.69 -10.02
N ALA A 374 -2.62 4.80 -9.74
CA ALA A 374 -2.07 5.68 -10.77
C ALA A 374 -0.93 5.02 -11.54
N THR A 375 -0.13 4.17 -10.90
CA THR A 375 0.89 3.37 -11.60
C THR A 375 0.24 2.33 -12.50
N PHE A 376 -0.85 1.69 -12.05
CA PHE A 376 -1.64 0.78 -12.88
C PHE A 376 -2.22 1.50 -14.10
N ARG A 377 -2.78 2.73 -13.94
CA ARG A 377 -3.25 3.57 -15.05
C ARG A 377 -2.13 3.90 -16.04
N PHE A 378 -0.98 4.34 -15.55
CA PHE A 378 0.18 4.66 -16.40
C PHE A 378 0.66 3.46 -17.21
N ASN A 379 0.66 2.28 -16.59
CA ASN A 379 1.10 1.04 -17.23
C ASN A 379 0.10 0.50 -18.26
N HIS A 380 -1.18 0.90 -18.17
CA HIS A 380 -2.26 0.45 -19.05
C HIS A 380 -2.99 1.64 -19.67
N PRO A 381 -2.34 2.38 -20.59
CA PRO A 381 -2.94 3.53 -21.24
C PRO A 381 -4.15 3.15 -22.13
N GLU A 382 -4.25 1.89 -22.53
CA GLU A 382 -5.36 1.30 -23.29
C GLU A 382 -6.62 1.04 -22.45
N TYR A 383 -6.50 1.01 -21.12
CA TYR A 383 -7.64 0.82 -20.22
C TYR A 383 -8.42 2.11 -20.06
N THR A 384 -9.73 2.01 -19.84
CA THR A 384 -10.62 3.15 -19.71
C THR A 384 -11.12 3.35 -18.29
N PHE A 385 -11.40 4.59 -17.90
CA PHE A 385 -12.20 4.83 -16.70
C PHE A 385 -13.67 4.63 -17.02
N PRO A 386 -14.40 3.81 -16.25
CA PRO A 386 -15.82 3.60 -16.47
C PRO A 386 -16.62 4.87 -16.20
N VAL A 387 -17.63 5.10 -17.02
CA VAL A 387 -18.66 6.12 -16.77
C VAL A 387 -19.57 5.59 -15.67
N LEU A 388 -19.70 6.36 -14.59
CA LEU A 388 -20.51 5.96 -13.44
C LEU A 388 -21.87 6.62 -13.53
N ASN A 389 -22.92 5.82 -13.34
CA ASN A 389 -24.28 6.30 -13.35
C ASN A 389 -24.78 6.50 -11.92
N ASP A 390 -25.48 7.61 -11.70
CA ASP A 390 -26.11 7.92 -10.41
C ASP A 390 -27.43 7.14 -10.23
N ASN A 391 -28.02 6.73 -11.34
CA ASN A 391 -29.21 5.90 -11.42
C ASN A 391 -28.79 4.43 -11.57
N ASP A 392 -29.72 3.51 -11.30
CA ASP A 392 -29.47 2.06 -11.41
C ASP A 392 -29.35 1.56 -12.88
N ASN A 393 -29.36 2.43 -13.86
CA ASN A 393 -29.36 2.10 -15.29
C ASN A 393 -28.26 2.83 -16.08
N PRO A 394 -27.48 2.12 -16.90
CA PRO A 394 -27.39 0.66 -16.97
C PRO A 394 -26.69 0.10 -15.73
N VAL A 395 -27.06 -1.12 -15.33
CA VAL A 395 -26.40 -1.84 -14.23
C VAL A 395 -24.92 -2.05 -14.57
N MET A 396 -24.66 -2.61 -15.77
CA MET A 396 -23.32 -2.75 -16.34
C MET A 396 -23.44 -2.89 -17.87
N LYS A 397 -22.68 -2.06 -18.59
CA LYS A 397 -22.50 -2.18 -20.04
C LYS A 397 -21.05 -1.99 -20.36
N ALA A 398 -20.42 -2.97 -21.02
CA ALA A 398 -19.05 -2.85 -21.47
C ALA A 398 -18.85 -3.49 -22.85
N THR A 399 -17.91 -2.92 -23.60
CA THR A 399 -17.44 -3.45 -24.88
C THR A 399 -15.99 -3.88 -24.74
N GLU A 400 -15.63 -5.00 -25.38
CA GLU A 400 -14.28 -5.56 -25.34
C GLU A 400 -13.74 -5.72 -23.90
N LEU A 401 -14.54 -6.30 -22.99
CA LEU A 401 -14.17 -6.54 -21.60
C LEU A 401 -13.18 -7.69 -21.52
N GLY A 402 -11.96 -7.43 -21.04
CA GLY A 402 -10.87 -8.38 -20.88
C GLY A 402 -10.50 -8.62 -19.42
N HIS A 403 -9.72 -9.67 -19.17
CA HIS A 403 -9.20 -9.99 -17.83
C HIS A 403 -7.80 -9.37 -17.65
N PRO A 404 -7.59 -8.45 -16.69
CA PRO A 404 -6.33 -7.71 -16.56
C PRO A 404 -5.10 -8.58 -16.24
N LEU A 405 -5.29 -9.80 -15.73
CA LEU A 405 -4.22 -10.73 -15.40
C LEU A 405 -3.91 -11.74 -16.52
N ILE A 406 -4.57 -11.63 -17.67
CA ILE A 406 -4.26 -12.41 -18.86
C ILE A 406 -3.46 -11.53 -19.82
N GLU A 407 -2.38 -12.08 -20.36
CA GLU A 407 -1.55 -11.40 -21.36
C GLU A 407 -2.42 -10.89 -22.53
N PRO A 408 -2.25 -9.65 -23.00
CA PRO A 408 -3.12 -9.05 -24.01
C PRO A 408 -3.25 -9.87 -25.29
N GLU A 409 -2.17 -10.54 -25.72
CA GLU A 409 -2.13 -11.40 -26.91
C GLU A 409 -3.00 -12.66 -26.79
N ARG A 410 -3.23 -13.12 -25.54
CA ARG A 410 -4.03 -14.30 -25.21
C ARG A 410 -5.41 -13.97 -24.68
N CYS A 411 -5.66 -12.69 -24.38
CA CYS A 411 -6.90 -12.24 -23.76
C CYS A 411 -8.01 -12.11 -24.82
N VAL A 412 -9.01 -12.98 -24.75
CA VAL A 412 -10.20 -12.86 -25.59
C VAL A 412 -11.24 -11.99 -24.88
N CYS A 413 -11.44 -10.79 -25.39
CA CYS A 413 -12.41 -9.85 -24.83
C CYS A 413 -13.83 -10.19 -25.26
N ASN A 414 -14.80 -10.00 -24.35
CA ASN A 414 -16.22 -10.25 -24.58
C ASN A 414 -17.06 -9.06 -24.08
N PRO A 415 -18.23 -8.79 -24.65
CA PRO A 415 -19.12 -7.74 -24.17
C PRO A 415 -19.88 -8.19 -22.91
N VAL A 416 -20.39 -7.20 -22.15
CA VAL A 416 -21.43 -7.39 -21.14
C VAL A 416 -22.50 -6.32 -21.32
N LYS A 417 -23.79 -6.68 -21.21
CA LYS A 417 -24.90 -5.76 -21.39
C LYS A 417 -26.03 -6.10 -20.41
N MET A 418 -26.19 -5.26 -19.39
CA MET A 418 -27.24 -5.35 -18.38
C MET A 418 -27.81 -3.93 -18.19
N LEU A 419 -28.97 -3.66 -18.81
CA LEU A 419 -29.45 -2.30 -18.96
C LEU A 419 -30.30 -1.80 -17.79
N GLN A 420 -30.94 -2.69 -17.05
CA GLN A 420 -31.84 -2.34 -15.94
C GLN A 420 -31.88 -3.44 -14.89
N ARG A 421 -32.41 -3.15 -13.72
CA ARG A 421 -32.70 -4.14 -12.70
C ARG A 421 -34.20 -4.53 -12.78
N PRO A 422 -34.55 -5.82 -12.52
CA PRO A 422 -33.64 -6.98 -12.38
C PRO A 422 -33.02 -7.39 -13.73
N SER A 423 -31.80 -7.92 -13.71
CA SER A 423 -31.12 -8.42 -14.92
C SER A 423 -30.18 -9.57 -14.61
N PHE A 424 -30.28 -10.66 -15.35
CA PHE A 424 -29.41 -11.81 -15.23
C PHE A 424 -28.91 -12.29 -16.59
N LEU A 425 -27.59 -12.51 -16.68
CA LEU A 425 -26.99 -13.24 -17.80
C LEU A 425 -26.82 -14.70 -17.36
N VAL A 426 -27.49 -15.62 -18.03
CA VAL A 426 -27.34 -17.06 -17.81
C VAL A 426 -26.37 -17.60 -18.86
N ILE A 427 -25.24 -18.13 -18.41
CA ILE A 427 -24.13 -18.58 -19.27
C ILE A 427 -24.04 -20.08 -19.22
N THR A 428 -24.27 -20.72 -20.36
CA THR A 428 -24.15 -22.16 -20.55
C THR A 428 -22.88 -22.53 -21.32
N GLY A 429 -22.47 -23.77 -21.27
CA GLY A 429 -21.33 -24.29 -22.06
C GLY A 429 -20.52 -25.36 -21.34
N ALA A 430 -19.63 -25.98 -22.09
CA ALA A 430 -18.77 -27.04 -21.57
C ALA A 430 -17.74 -26.54 -20.54
N ASN A 431 -17.13 -27.48 -19.81
CA ASN A 431 -15.95 -27.18 -19.00
C ASN A 431 -14.81 -26.75 -19.91
N MET A 432 -13.94 -25.88 -19.39
CA MET A 432 -12.80 -25.27 -20.12
C MET A 432 -13.17 -24.29 -21.24
N ALA A 433 -14.47 -24.09 -21.54
CA ALA A 433 -14.90 -23.18 -22.61
C ALA A 433 -14.74 -21.68 -22.26
N GLY A 434 -14.38 -21.32 -21.02
CA GLY A 434 -14.11 -19.95 -20.62
C GLY A 434 -15.15 -19.32 -19.68
N LYS A 435 -16.21 -20.04 -19.26
CA LYS A 435 -17.28 -19.53 -18.38
C LYS A 435 -16.73 -18.87 -17.11
N SER A 436 -16.00 -19.62 -16.28
CA SER A 436 -15.48 -19.12 -14.99
C SER A 436 -14.49 -17.98 -15.16
N THR A 437 -13.71 -17.96 -16.25
CA THR A 437 -12.82 -16.84 -16.60
C THR A 437 -13.63 -15.59 -16.92
N TYR A 438 -14.73 -15.70 -17.66
CA TYR A 438 -15.60 -14.58 -17.99
C TYR A 438 -16.32 -14.03 -16.74
N LEU A 439 -16.79 -14.90 -15.84
CA LEU A 439 -17.36 -14.49 -14.56
C LEU A 439 -16.36 -13.67 -13.75
N ARG A 440 -15.11 -14.15 -13.63
CA ARG A 440 -14.05 -13.42 -12.95
C ARG A 440 -13.70 -12.11 -13.65
N THR A 441 -13.70 -12.10 -14.99
CA THR A 441 -13.47 -10.88 -15.77
C THR A 441 -14.47 -9.80 -15.41
N ILE A 442 -15.76 -10.14 -15.32
CA ILE A 442 -16.82 -9.21 -14.92
C ILE A 442 -16.59 -8.74 -13.48
N GLY A 443 -16.36 -9.66 -12.54
CA GLY A 443 -16.17 -9.34 -11.12
C GLY A 443 -14.97 -8.44 -10.86
N ILE A 444 -13.82 -8.73 -11.49
CA ILE A 444 -12.59 -7.93 -11.34
C ILE A 444 -12.76 -6.52 -11.93
N ASN A 445 -13.37 -6.38 -13.11
CA ASN A 445 -13.60 -5.06 -13.68
C ASN A 445 -14.67 -4.26 -12.92
N HIS A 446 -15.69 -4.91 -12.37
CA HIS A 446 -16.62 -4.28 -11.43
C HIS A 446 -15.86 -3.74 -10.19
N LEU A 447 -14.99 -4.55 -9.61
CA LEU A 447 -14.17 -4.14 -8.47
C LEU A 447 -13.23 -2.98 -8.83
N LEU A 448 -12.50 -3.07 -9.95
CA LEU A 448 -11.63 -1.99 -10.43
C LEU A 448 -12.40 -0.67 -10.59
N ALA A 449 -13.59 -0.72 -11.18
CA ALA A 449 -14.48 0.43 -11.30
C ALA A 449 -14.82 1.04 -9.94
N CYS A 450 -15.23 0.21 -8.98
CA CYS A 450 -15.65 0.65 -7.65
C CYS A 450 -14.50 1.15 -6.75
N ILE A 451 -13.26 0.74 -7.02
CA ILE A 451 -12.08 1.32 -6.34
C ILE A 451 -11.52 2.57 -7.04
N GLY A 452 -12.13 3.01 -8.16
CA GLY A 452 -11.69 4.19 -8.91
C GLY A 452 -10.48 3.95 -9.81
N ALA A 453 -10.19 2.69 -10.15
CA ALA A 453 -9.16 2.30 -11.10
C ALA A 453 -9.70 2.26 -12.55
N PRO A 454 -8.82 2.32 -13.57
CA PRO A 454 -9.22 2.01 -14.93
C PRO A 454 -9.54 0.52 -15.07
N VAL A 455 -10.44 0.19 -16.00
CA VAL A 455 -10.93 -1.16 -16.29
C VAL A 455 -10.37 -1.67 -17.60
N CYS A 456 -10.17 -2.99 -17.69
CA CYS A 456 -9.72 -3.65 -18.92
C CYS A 456 -10.88 -3.79 -19.91
N ALA A 457 -11.30 -2.66 -20.50
CA ALA A 457 -12.37 -2.58 -21.47
C ALA A 457 -12.13 -1.39 -22.42
N LYS A 458 -12.70 -1.45 -23.61
CA LYS A 458 -12.70 -0.31 -24.53
C LYS A 458 -13.64 0.79 -24.05
N GLU A 459 -14.83 0.40 -23.60
CA GLU A 459 -15.82 1.28 -22.99
C GLU A 459 -16.54 0.54 -21.87
N MET A 460 -16.84 1.23 -20.78
CA MET A 460 -17.65 0.69 -19.70
C MET A 460 -18.53 1.74 -19.06
N GLN A 461 -19.78 1.38 -18.79
CA GLN A 461 -20.73 2.12 -17.96
C GLN A 461 -21.17 1.22 -16.81
N LEU A 462 -21.27 1.78 -15.61
CA LEU A 462 -21.56 1.03 -14.41
C LEU A 462 -22.39 1.86 -13.43
N SER A 463 -23.39 1.22 -12.81
CA SER A 463 -24.03 1.71 -11.58
C SER A 463 -23.38 1.01 -10.38
N PRO A 464 -22.56 1.69 -9.57
CA PRO A 464 -21.80 1.06 -8.49
C PRO A 464 -22.71 0.42 -7.45
N CYS A 465 -22.40 -0.81 -7.08
CA CYS A 465 -23.09 -1.54 -6.01
C CYS A 465 -22.16 -2.57 -5.40
N LYS A 466 -22.57 -3.19 -4.30
CA LYS A 466 -21.75 -4.20 -3.65
C LYS A 466 -21.68 -5.49 -4.48
N LEU A 467 -20.50 -6.08 -4.53
CA LEU A 467 -20.23 -7.32 -5.25
C LEU A 467 -20.34 -8.51 -4.30
N PHE A 468 -21.04 -9.57 -4.72
CA PHE A 468 -21.08 -10.83 -4.02
C PHE A 468 -20.88 -11.99 -5.00
N THR A 469 -19.98 -12.92 -4.68
CA THR A 469 -19.69 -14.04 -5.55
C THR A 469 -19.87 -15.39 -4.85
N SER A 470 -20.19 -16.43 -5.60
CA SER A 470 -20.13 -17.82 -5.18
C SER A 470 -19.62 -18.65 -6.36
N LEU A 471 -18.29 -18.66 -6.52
CA LEU A 471 -17.61 -19.37 -7.61
C LEU A 471 -16.89 -20.62 -7.13
N ARG A 472 -16.41 -20.59 -5.89
CA ARG A 472 -15.71 -21.68 -5.24
C ARG A 472 -16.38 -21.98 -3.92
N THR A 473 -16.64 -23.23 -3.66
CA THR A 473 -16.97 -23.73 -2.33
C THR A 473 -15.78 -24.54 -1.85
N THR A 474 -15.27 -24.22 -0.69
CA THR A 474 -14.18 -24.97 -0.04
C THR A 474 -14.78 -25.82 1.05
N ASP A 475 -14.45 -27.11 1.05
CA ASP A 475 -14.73 -27.98 2.20
C ASP A 475 -13.94 -27.48 3.41
N SER A 476 -14.61 -27.22 4.51
CA SER A 476 -13.98 -27.01 5.81
C SER A 476 -14.08 -28.30 6.63
N LEU A 477 -13.01 -29.08 6.61
CA LEU A 477 -12.90 -30.25 7.48
C LEU A 477 -12.92 -29.88 8.97
N SER A 478 -12.57 -28.64 9.30
CA SER A 478 -12.56 -28.11 10.67
C SER A 478 -13.96 -27.85 11.24
N ASP A 479 -14.92 -27.47 10.40
CA ASP A 479 -16.25 -27.05 10.86
C ASP A 479 -17.32 -28.14 10.75
N GLN A 480 -16.94 -29.36 10.29
CA GLN A 480 -17.87 -30.51 10.07
C GLN A 480 -19.09 -30.15 9.18
N GLU A 481 -19.02 -29.04 8.43
CA GLU A 481 -20.06 -28.63 7.49
C GLU A 481 -19.88 -29.34 6.14
N SER A 482 -20.96 -29.94 5.63
CA SER A 482 -20.91 -30.48 4.28
C SER A 482 -20.81 -29.36 3.24
N TYR A 483 -20.12 -29.63 2.14
CA TYR A 483 -20.00 -28.75 0.99
C TYR A 483 -21.34 -28.08 0.59
N PHE A 484 -22.40 -28.88 0.58
CA PHE A 484 -23.75 -28.41 0.26
C PHE A 484 -24.29 -27.39 1.27
N PHE A 485 -24.05 -27.64 2.58
CA PHE A 485 -24.52 -26.72 3.62
C PHE A 485 -23.78 -25.38 3.60
N ALA A 486 -22.51 -25.39 3.36
CA ALA A 486 -21.71 -24.16 3.19
C ALA A 486 -22.21 -23.33 1.98
N GLU A 487 -22.54 -23.99 0.87
CA GLU A 487 -23.14 -23.34 -0.30
C GLU A 487 -24.50 -22.72 0.03
N LEU A 488 -25.39 -23.46 0.71
CA LEU A 488 -26.68 -22.92 1.14
C LEU A 488 -26.56 -21.71 2.06
N LYS A 489 -25.61 -21.74 2.99
CA LYS A 489 -25.36 -20.64 3.92
C LYS A 489 -24.95 -19.38 3.15
N ARG A 490 -24.09 -19.53 2.11
CA ARG A 490 -23.65 -18.43 1.25
C ARG A 490 -24.80 -17.88 0.41
N LEU A 491 -25.63 -18.75 -0.17
CA LEU A 491 -26.84 -18.32 -0.91
C LEU A 491 -27.85 -17.64 0.01
N LYS A 492 -27.99 -18.10 1.26
CA LYS A 492 -28.85 -17.45 2.24
C LYS A 492 -28.36 -16.04 2.58
N GLN A 493 -27.03 -15.81 2.73
CA GLN A 493 -26.48 -14.48 2.95
C GLN A 493 -26.87 -13.52 1.83
N ILE A 494 -26.83 -13.95 0.55
CA ILE A 494 -27.28 -13.15 -0.58
C ILE A 494 -28.74 -12.74 -0.40
N ILE A 495 -29.60 -13.70 -0.09
CA ILE A 495 -31.04 -13.46 0.06
C ILE A 495 -31.31 -12.49 1.22
N ASP A 496 -30.73 -12.72 2.40
CA ASP A 496 -30.94 -11.90 3.58
C ASP A 496 -30.52 -10.44 3.34
N ARG A 497 -29.41 -10.22 2.62
CA ARG A 497 -28.93 -8.89 2.25
C ARG A 497 -29.84 -8.19 1.23
N LEU A 498 -30.34 -8.91 0.23
CA LEU A 498 -31.31 -8.37 -0.72
C LEU A 498 -32.65 -8.04 -0.03
N GLU A 499 -33.13 -8.90 0.88
CA GLU A 499 -34.35 -8.66 1.67
C GLU A 499 -34.19 -7.46 2.62
N SER A 500 -32.96 -7.16 3.10
CA SER A 500 -32.67 -5.93 3.85
C SER A 500 -32.61 -4.65 2.98
N GLY A 501 -32.80 -4.77 1.66
CA GLY A 501 -32.78 -3.65 0.73
C GLY A 501 -31.41 -3.30 0.16
N GLU A 502 -30.39 -4.13 0.41
CA GLU A 502 -29.04 -3.91 -0.11
C GLU A 502 -28.98 -4.20 -1.62
N LYS A 503 -28.32 -3.32 -2.39
CA LYS A 503 -28.13 -3.54 -3.83
C LYS A 503 -26.85 -4.37 -4.04
N LEU A 504 -27.02 -5.58 -4.58
CA LEU A 504 -25.92 -6.48 -4.90
C LEU A 504 -25.76 -6.65 -6.41
N PHE A 505 -24.50 -6.83 -6.85
CA PHE A 505 -24.14 -7.47 -8.11
C PHE A 505 -23.66 -8.88 -7.81
N ILE A 506 -24.36 -9.89 -8.34
CA ILE A 506 -24.20 -11.28 -7.92
C ILE A 506 -23.52 -12.08 -9.04
N ILE A 507 -22.50 -12.85 -8.70
CA ILE A 507 -21.83 -13.77 -9.64
C ILE A 507 -21.85 -15.18 -9.07
N LEU A 508 -22.52 -16.09 -9.76
CA LEU A 508 -22.68 -17.49 -9.33
C LEU A 508 -22.11 -18.44 -10.38
N ASP A 509 -21.41 -19.48 -9.94
CA ASP A 509 -20.92 -20.55 -10.82
C ASP A 509 -21.43 -21.90 -10.32
N GLU A 510 -22.27 -22.55 -11.12
CA GLU A 510 -22.90 -23.83 -10.82
C GLU A 510 -23.62 -23.89 -9.46
N ILE A 511 -24.85 -23.44 -9.42
CA ILE A 511 -25.67 -23.42 -8.19
C ILE A 511 -26.02 -24.85 -7.75
N LEU A 512 -25.97 -25.13 -6.45
CA LEU A 512 -26.39 -26.36 -5.80
C LEU A 512 -25.66 -27.61 -6.31
N LYS A 513 -24.32 -27.58 -6.29
CA LYS A 513 -23.46 -28.69 -6.75
C LYS A 513 -23.57 -29.96 -5.89
N GLY A 514 -23.89 -29.83 -4.62
CA GLY A 514 -23.84 -30.91 -3.62
C GLY A 514 -25.11 -31.75 -3.45
N THR A 515 -26.09 -31.64 -4.37
CA THR A 515 -27.37 -32.39 -4.26
C THR A 515 -27.67 -33.20 -5.54
N ASN A 516 -28.75 -34.01 -5.50
CA ASN A 516 -29.18 -34.75 -6.65
C ASN A 516 -29.70 -33.85 -7.78
N SER A 517 -29.73 -34.34 -9.03
CA SER A 517 -30.05 -33.58 -10.23
C SER A 517 -31.44 -32.93 -10.18
N THR A 518 -32.44 -33.63 -9.65
CA THR A 518 -33.82 -33.14 -9.58
C THR A 518 -33.98 -31.99 -8.60
N ASP A 519 -33.38 -32.08 -7.41
CA ASP A 519 -33.42 -31.04 -6.39
C ASP A 519 -32.57 -29.86 -6.82
N LYS A 520 -31.40 -30.10 -7.47
CA LYS A 520 -30.56 -29.05 -8.08
C LYS A 520 -31.39 -28.22 -9.07
N GLN A 521 -32.08 -28.84 -10.02
CA GLN A 521 -32.89 -28.15 -11.03
C GLN A 521 -34.02 -27.34 -10.40
N LYS A 522 -34.83 -27.95 -9.54
CA LYS A 522 -35.95 -27.26 -8.87
C LYS A 522 -35.45 -26.11 -7.97
N GLY A 523 -34.38 -26.35 -7.21
CA GLY A 523 -33.79 -25.37 -6.30
C GLY A 523 -33.18 -24.17 -7.07
N SER A 524 -32.44 -24.43 -8.15
CA SER A 524 -31.82 -23.39 -8.97
C SER A 524 -32.86 -22.51 -9.65
N LEU A 525 -33.93 -23.11 -10.21
CA LEU A 525 -35.04 -22.36 -10.81
C LEU A 525 -35.75 -21.48 -9.77
N ALA A 526 -36.05 -22.02 -8.58
CA ALA A 526 -36.70 -21.29 -7.51
C ALA A 526 -35.84 -20.14 -6.98
N LEU A 527 -34.51 -20.37 -6.85
CA LEU A 527 -33.57 -19.36 -6.42
C LEU A 527 -33.51 -18.19 -7.42
N VAL A 528 -33.32 -18.45 -8.73
CA VAL A 528 -33.28 -17.38 -9.74
C VAL A 528 -34.59 -16.61 -9.77
N GLN A 529 -35.74 -17.27 -9.66
CA GLN A 529 -37.04 -16.62 -9.54
C GLN A 529 -37.12 -15.69 -8.31
N LYS A 530 -36.57 -16.11 -7.17
CA LYS A 530 -36.51 -15.29 -5.96
C LYS A 530 -35.60 -14.09 -6.14
N LEU A 531 -34.42 -14.27 -6.77
CA LEU A 531 -33.49 -13.19 -7.05
C LEU A 531 -34.09 -12.12 -7.98
N VAL A 532 -34.83 -12.53 -9.02
CA VAL A 532 -35.57 -11.63 -9.91
C VAL A 532 -36.62 -10.84 -9.13
N LYS A 533 -37.42 -11.49 -8.27
CA LYS A 533 -38.42 -10.82 -7.41
C LYS A 533 -37.78 -9.82 -6.43
N LEU A 534 -36.57 -10.08 -5.98
CA LEU A 534 -35.81 -9.18 -5.10
C LEU A 534 -35.04 -8.08 -5.86
N ASN A 535 -35.35 -7.87 -7.15
CA ASN A 535 -34.75 -6.85 -8.01
C ASN A 535 -33.21 -6.94 -8.09
N ALA A 536 -32.66 -8.16 -8.02
CA ALA A 536 -31.23 -8.40 -8.10
C ALA A 536 -30.70 -8.31 -9.54
N ALA A 537 -29.38 -8.14 -9.69
CA ALA A 537 -28.71 -8.22 -10.98
C ALA A 537 -27.42 -9.03 -10.84
N GLY A 538 -27.09 -9.80 -11.89
CA GLY A 538 -25.89 -10.62 -11.83
C GLY A 538 -25.70 -11.56 -13.01
N VAL A 539 -24.69 -12.43 -12.87
CA VAL A 539 -24.31 -13.41 -13.88
C VAL A 539 -24.29 -14.80 -13.25
N ILE A 540 -24.87 -15.76 -13.93
CA ILE A 540 -24.99 -17.15 -13.46
C ILE A 540 -24.42 -18.07 -14.54
N ALA A 541 -23.33 -18.78 -14.24
CA ALA A 541 -22.87 -19.85 -15.10
C ALA A 541 -23.46 -21.18 -14.64
N THR A 542 -23.86 -22.01 -15.58
CA THR A 542 -24.48 -23.30 -15.30
C THR A 542 -24.26 -24.31 -16.41
N HIS A 543 -24.27 -25.58 -16.05
CA HIS A 543 -24.41 -26.70 -16.99
C HIS A 543 -25.86 -27.16 -17.16
N ASP A 544 -26.79 -26.63 -16.34
CA ASP A 544 -28.19 -26.98 -16.43
C ASP A 544 -28.89 -26.11 -17.50
N LEU A 545 -29.22 -26.76 -18.62
CA LEU A 545 -29.88 -26.12 -19.75
C LEU A 545 -31.31 -25.66 -19.43
N LEU A 546 -31.97 -26.26 -18.39
CA LEU A 546 -33.30 -25.84 -17.99
C LEU A 546 -33.35 -24.42 -17.40
N LEU A 547 -32.24 -23.93 -16.83
CA LEU A 547 -32.17 -22.52 -16.44
C LEU A 547 -32.30 -21.58 -17.63
N GLY A 548 -31.93 -22.01 -18.84
CA GLY A 548 -32.15 -21.27 -20.07
C GLY A 548 -33.62 -21.00 -20.40
N SER A 549 -34.54 -21.87 -19.98
CA SER A 549 -35.97 -21.66 -20.19
C SER A 549 -36.56 -20.47 -19.44
N LEU A 550 -35.84 -19.97 -18.41
CA LEU A 550 -36.26 -18.78 -17.67
C LEU A 550 -36.28 -17.50 -18.55
N ALA A 551 -35.46 -17.44 -19.59
CA ALA A 551 -35.45 -16.32 -20.50
C ALA A 551 -36.77 -16.23 -21.31
N GLU A 552 -37.43 -17.34 -21.58
CA GLU A 552 -38.76 -17.36 -22.20
C GLU A 552 -39.85 -16.76 -21.29
N LYS A 553 -39.69 -16.95 -19.99
CA LYS A 553 -40.63 -16.46 -18.97
C LYS A 553 -40.36 -14.99 -18.59
N TRP A 554 -39.13 -14.54 -18.65
CA TRP A 554 -38.69 -13.18 -18.32
C TRP A 554 -37.73 -12.63 -19.39
N PRO A 555 -38.20 -12.38 -20.65
CA PRO A 555 -37.35 -12.02 -21.77
C PRO A 555 -36.62 -10.67 -21.57
N ASP A 556 -37.21 -9.72 -20.82
CA ASP A 556 -36.60 -8.42 -20.53
C ASP A 556 -35.62 -8.45 -19.35
N THR A 557 -35.52 -9.59 -18.63
CA THR A 557 -34.78 -9.70 -17.39
C THR A 557 -33.64 -10.71 -17.47
N ILE A 558 -33.82 -11.79 -18.22
CA ILE A 558 -32.88 -12.91 -18.35
C ILE A 558 -32.46 -13.06 -19.79
N GLU A 559 -31.16 -12.93 -20.04
CA GLU A 559 -30.57 -13.20 -21.35
C GLU A 559 -29.68 -14.45 -21.27
N ASN A 560 -29.81 -15.32 -22.28
CA ASN A 560 -28.99 -16.53 -22.39
C ASN A 560 -27.80 -16.31 -23.28
N PHE A 561 -26.65 -16.73 -22.79
CA PHE A 561 -25.40 -16.79 -23.55
C PHE A 561 -24.73 -18.15 -23.40
N ARG A 562 -23.82 -18.44 -24.33
CA ARG A 562 -23.10 -19.71 -24.34
C ARG A 562 -21.64 -19.51 -24.71
N PHE A 563 -20.82 -20.41 -24.21
CA PHE A 563 -19.48 -20.69 -24.73
C PHE A 563 -19.49 -22.07 -25.36
N GLU A 564 -19.16 -22.14 -26.62
CA GLU A 564 -19.08 -23.40 -27.37
C GLU A 564 -17.63 -23.80 -27.63
N ALA A 565 -17.45 -25.08 -27.80
CA ALA A 565 -16.21 -25.65 -28.30
C ALA A 565 -16.43 -26.12 -29.73
N ASP A 566 -15.52 -25.81 -30.59
CA ASP A 566 -15.51 -26.26 -31.98
C ASP A 566 -14.72 -27.57 -32.08
N ILE A 567 -15.31 -28.56 -32.74
CA ILE A 567 -14.66 -29.83 -33.02
C ILE A 567 -14.27 -29.84 -34.50
N ASN A 568 -12.98 -29.59 -34.79
CA ASN A 568 -12.42 -29.61 -36.13
C ASN A 568 -11.37 -30.72 -36.19
N ASP A 569 -11.45 -31.58 -37.20
CA ASP A 569 -10.49 -32.65 -37.46
C ASP A 569 -10.14 -33.51 -36.24
N ASN A 570 -11.15 -33.86 -35.42
CA ASN A 570 -10.97 -34.64 -34.20
C ASN A 570 -10.14 -33.91 -33.10
N GLU A 571 -10.00 -32.56 -33.22
CA GLU A 571 -9.41 -31.70 -32.19
C GLU A 571 -10.47 -30.74 -31.62
N LEU A 572 -10.43 -30.60 -30.29
CA LEU A 572 -11.29 -29.66 -29.55
C LEU A 572 -10.59 -28.32 -29.50
N SER A 573 -11.20 -27.30 -30.06
CA SER A 573 -10.73 -25.92 -29.98
C SER A 573 -11.78 -25.04 -29.29
N PHE A 574 -11.32 -24.00 -28.60
CA PHE A 574 -12.17 -23.05 -27.89
C PHE A 574 -11.91 -21.65 -28.42
N SER A 575 -12.96 -21.02 -28.95
CA SER A 575 -12.90 -19.62 -29.41
C SER A 575 -12.86 -18.63 -28.24
N TYR A 576 -13.32 -19.05 -27.06
CA TYR A 576 -13.55 -18.20 -25.88
C TYR A 576 -14.42 -16.97 -26.17
N LYS A 577 -15.22 -16.99 -27.23
CA LYS A 577 -16.18 -15.93 -27.60
C LYS A 577 -17.57 -16.24 -27.09
N LEU A 578 -18.16 -15.25 -26.42
CA LEU A 578 -19.54 -15.31 -25.94
C LEU A 578 -20.50 -15.23 -27.12
N GLN A 579 -21.45 -16.16 -27.19
CA GLN A 579 -22.46 -16.25 -28.22
C GLN A 579 -23.87 -16.20 -27.58
N PRO A 580 -24.88 -15.62 -28.24
CA PRO A 580 -26.26 -15.67 -27.77
C PRO A 580 -26.82 -17.09 -27.74
N GLY A 581 -27.73 -17.36 -26.81
CA GLY A 581 -28.49 -18.60 -26.72
C GLY A 581 -27.91 -19.60 -25.73
N VAL A 582 -28.45 -20.82 -25.73
CA VAL A 582 -28.10 -21.93 -24.82
C VAL A 582 -27.15 -22.90 -25.54
N ALA A 583 -26.18 -23.46 -24.84
CA ALA A 583 -25.21 -24.40 -25.41
C ALA A 583 -25.91 -25.68 -25.91
N GLN A 584 -25.50 -26.13 -27.09
CA GLN A 584 -26.06 -27.34 -27.71
C GLN A 584 -25.19 -28.56 -27.51
N ASN A 585 -23.86 -28.38 -27.40
CA ASN A 585 -22.90 -29.48 -27.31
C ASN A 585 -22.22 -29.54 -25.95
N MET A 586 -22.35 -30.68 -25.27
CA MET A 586 -21.63 -31.01 -24.03
C MET A 586 -20.48 -31.96 -24.37
N ASN A 587 -19.26 -31.44 -24.50
CA ASN A 587 -18.11 -32.17 -25.06
C ASN A 587 -17.42 -33.13 -24.09
N ALA A 588 -18.01 -33.47 -22.95
CA ALA A 588 -17.40 -34.33 -21.94
C ALA A 588 -17.16 -35.77 -22.48
N CYS A 589 -18.14 -36.36 -23.20
CA CYS A 589 -18.01 -37.69 -23.78
C CYS A 589 -16.92 -37.73 -24.85
N PHE A 590 -16.81 -36.70 -25.69
CA PHE A 590 -15.76 -36.58 -26.69
C PHE A 590 -14.36 -36.54 -26.03
N LEU A 591 -14.17 -35.76 -24.97
CA LEU A 591 -12.90 -35.72 -24.23
C LEU A 591 -12.58 -37.06 -23.57
N MET A 592 -13.54 -37.71 -22.94
CA MET A 592 -13.36 -39.04 -22.33
C MET A 592 -12.99 -40.08 -23.38
N GLY A 593 -13.59 -40.05 -24.57
CA GLY A 593 -13.23 -40.91 -25.71
C GLY A 593 -11.82 -40.63 -26.22
N LYS A 594 -11.43 -39.32 -26.33
CA LYS A 594 -10.07 -38.93 -26.75
C LYS A 594 -9.00 -39.35 -25.74
N MET A 595 -9.30 -39.29 -24.44
CA MET A 595 -8.41 -39.75 -23.35
C MET A 595 -8.40 -41.28 -23.16
N GLY A 596 -9.21 -42.01 -23.90
CA GLY A 596 -9.31 -43.48 -23.76
C GLY A 596 -10.01 -43.96 -22.49
N ILE A 597 -10.77 -43.08 -21.83
CA ILE A 597 -11.55 -43.39 -20.61
C ILE A 597 -12.81 -44.18 -21.00
N ILE A 598 -13.41 -43.85 -22.13
CA ILE A 598 -14.55 -44.56 -22.73
C ILE A 598 -14.19 -45.00 -24.17
N PRO A 599 -14.89 -46.00 -24.71
CA PRO A 599 -14.71 -46.36 -26.12
C PRO A 599 -14.92 -45.14 -27.04
N LYS A 600 -14.15 -45.02 -28.12
CA LYS A 600 -14.38 -44.00 -29.15
C LYS A 600 -15.68 -44.37 -29.86
N GLU A 601 -16.67 -43.49 -29.86
CA GLU A 601 -17.85 -43.59 -30.73
C GLU A 601 -17.50 -43.26 -32.15
#